data_f32fe42aba7d9cb333b27756ebdbfd91
#
_entry.id   f32fe42aba7d9cb333b27756ebdbfd91
#
_cell.length_a   1.000
_cell.length_b   1.000
_cell.length_c   1.000
_cell.angle_alpha   90.00
_cell.angle_beta   90.00
_cell.angle_gamma   90.00
#
_symmetry.space_group_name_H-M   'P 1'
#
loop_
_entity.id
_entity.type
_entity.pdbx_description
1 polymer ?
#
loop_
_entity_poly.entity_id
_entity_poly.type
_entity_poly.pdbx_seq_one_letter_code
_entity_poly.pdbx_strand_id
1 'polypeptide(L)'
;MQKIIILDFGSQTTQLIGRRLRELDTFCEILPYNKFPKDDPSVIGVILSGSPYSVHDPEVFQVDLSQFVGKVPVLGICYGAQYISHKNGGKVEQTGTREYGRANLATVDTENPLFYGFDKNSQVWMSHGDTITAIPSDCKTIASTSDVKFAAYASTTQPLWAVQFHPEVFHTAQGTLLLKNFVVDICGSKQEWSPASYVETTVKELKEQLGNDRVILGLSGGVDSSVCATLLNRAIGKNLTCIFVDHGMLRKNEFAKVMEAYEGLGLNVIGVDASEKFFADLAGVTDPEQKRKIIGRDFVEVFNAEAKKITDAKWLAQGTIYPDRIESLSITGMVIKSHHNVGGLPKEMDLKLCEPLQWLFKDEVRRVGYELGMPERLIKRHPFPGPGLAVRILGDITREKVRILQDADDIYIENMQHYVCEDGEVLYDKVWQAGTVLLSTIRSVGVMGDERTYEHPVALRAVTSTDAMSADWAQLPYDFMAKVSNEIINKVKGVNRVCYDISSKPPATIEWE
;
A
#
# COMPACT_ATOMS: atom_id res chain seq x y z
N MET A 1 -21.77 10.76 -3.64
CA MET A 1 -21.58 9.33 -3.32
C MET A 1 -21.74 9.13 -1.83
N GLN A 2 -22.45 8.07 -1.39
CA GLN A 2 -22.55 7.70 0.03
C GLN A 2 -21.20 7.27 0.57
N LYS A 3 -20.92 7.53 1.86
CA LYS A 3 -19.65 7.14 2.48
C LYS A 3 -19.79 6.73 3.94
N ILE A 4 -18.90 5.84 4.36
CA ILE A 4 -18.66 5.49 5.76
C ILE A 4 -17.43 6.28 6.24
N ILE A 5 -17.51 6.91 7.40
CA ILE A 5 -16.36 7.54 8.04
C ILE A 5 -15.74 6.55 9.02
N ILE A 6 -14.43 6.35 8.89
CA ILE A 6 -13.63 5.57 9.83
C ILE A 6 -12.80 6.57 10.63
N LEU A 7 -13.08 6.69 11.92
CA LEU A 7 -12.29 7.53 12.83
C LEU A 7 -11.10 6.71 13.33
N ASP A 8 -9.91 7.19 12.99
CA ASP A 8 -8.64 6.54 13.30
C ASP A 8 -8.11 6.98 14.67
N PHE A 9 -7.92 6.01 15.56
CA PHE A 9 -7.30 6.16 16.88
C PHE A 9 -5.86 5.63 16.91
N GLY A 10 -5.21 5.52 15.76
CA GLY A 10 -3.79 5.11 15.65
C GLY A 10 -3.59 3.59 15.57
N SER A 11 -4.62 2.81 15.26
CA SER A 11 -4.46 1.38 15.06
C SER A 11 -3.72 1.05 13.78
N GLN A 12 -2.83 0.06 13.85
CA GLN A 12 -2.16 -0.51 12.67
C GLN A 12 -3.15 -1.17 11.69
N THR A 13 -4.34 -1.56 12.16
CA THR A 13 -5.37 -2.24 11.36
C THR A 13 -6.43 -1.31 10.80
N THR A 14 -6.38 0.01 11.06
CA THR A 14 -7.39 0.95 10.56
C THR A 14 -7.53 0.91 9.03
N GLN A 15 -6.41 0.83 8.31
CA GLN A 15 -6.44 0.72 6.85
C GLN A 15 -7.10 -0.57 6.36
N LEU A 16 -7.00 -1.67 7.13
CA LEU A 16 -7.68 -2.93 6.79
C LEU A 16 -9.21 -2.78 6.87
N ILE A 17 -9.72 -2.02 7.85
CA ILE A 17 -11.16 -1.71 7.90
C ILE A 17 -11.58 -1.05 6.59
N GLY A 18 -10.86 -0.01 6.17
CA GLY A 18 -11.14 0.69 4.90
C GLY A 18 -11.12 -0.24 3.69
N ARG A 19 -10.09 -1.11 3.58
CA ARG A 19 -9.99 -2.09 2.49
C ARG A 19 -11.17 -3.06 2.46
N ARG A 20 -11.61 -3.58 3.63
CA ARG A 20 -12.77 -4.47 3.70
C ARG A 20 -14.06 -3.79 3.23
N LEU A 21 -14.25 -2.50 3.55
CA LEU A 21 -15.40 -1.74 3.05
C LEU A 21 -15.35 -1.54 1.53
N ARG A 22 -14.16 -1.30 0.98
CA ARG A 22 -13.95 -1.18 -0.48
C ARG A 22 -14.17 -2.49 -1.22
N GLU A 23 -13.82 -3.62 -0.60
CA GLU A 23 -14.14 -4.97 -1.11
C GLU A 23 -15.66 -5.22 -1.15
N LEU A 24 -16.44 -4.47 -0.36
CA LEU A 24 -17.90 -4.45 -0.36
C LEU A 24 -18.49 -3.33 -1.25
N ASP A 25 -17.72 -2.83 -2.20
CA ASP A 25 -18.10 -1.76 -3.13
C ASP A 25 -18.66 -0.51 -2.43
N THR A 26 -18.16 -0.22 -1.22
CA THR A 26 -18.59 0.92 -0.42
C THR A 26 -17.45 1.91 -0.22
N PHE A 27 -17.70 3.17 -0.58
CA PHE A 27 -16.73 4.23 -0.36
C PHE A 27 -16.60 4.55 1.13
N CYS A 28 -15.37 4.75 1.59
CA CYS A 28 -15.07 5.15 2.97
C CYS A 28 -13.92 6.16 3.01
N GLU A 29 -13.94 6.99 4.04
CA GLU A 29 -12.86 7.91 4.37
C GLU A 29 -12.31 7.57 5.76
N ILE A 30 -10.98 7.44 5.86
CA ILE A 30 -10.26 7.31 7.13
C ILE A 30 -9.81 8.71 7.53
N LEU A 31 -10.26 9.16 8.68
CA LEU A 31 -9.97 10.48 9.21
C LEU A 31 -9.40 10.37 10.62
N PRO A 32 -8.51 11.28 11.04
CA PRO A 32 -8.12 11.39 12.44
C PRO A 32 -9.36 11.48 13.34
N TYR A 33 -9.30 10.89 14.53
CA TYR A 33 -10.40 10.77 15.49
C TYR A 33 -11.18 12.09 15.75
N ASN A 34 -10.52 13.24 15.60
CA ASN A 34 -11.06 14.58 15.87
C ASN A 34 -11.50 15.35 14.60
N LYS A 35 -11.55 14.69 13.45
CA LYS A 35 -11.86 15.33 12.14
C LYS A 35 -13.17 14.82 11.52
N PHE A 36 -14.15 14.47 12.36
CA PHE A 36 -15.46 14.08 11.84
C PHE A 36 -16.09 15.23 11.02
N PRO A 37 -16.56 14.98 9.78
CA PRO A 37 -17.17 16.00 8.93
C PRO A 37 -18.60 16.28 9.43
N LYS A 38 -18.79 17.40 10.12
CA LYS A 38 -20.10 17.82 10.61
C LYS A 38 -21.02 18.16 9.43
N ASP A 39 -22.27 17.77 9.53
CA ASP A 39 -23.33 18.13 8.59
C ASP A 39 -23.10 17.68 7.13
N ASP A 40 -22.32 16.62 6.92
CA ASP A 40 -22.14 16.01 5.60
C ASP A 40 -23.23 14.95 5.35
N PRO A 41 -24.20 15.22 4.45
CA PRO A 41 -25.33 14.32 4.20
C PRO A 41 -24.93 13.04 3.46
N SER A 42 -23.71 12.96 2.96
CA SER A 42 -23.20 11.75 2.31
C SER A 42 -22.75 10.69 3.31
N VAL A 43 -22.56 11.04 4.58
CA VAL A 43 -22.17 10.11 5.65
C VAL A 43 -23.34 9.25 6.06
N ILE A 44 -23.25 7.95 5.82
CA ILE A 44 -24.31 6.97 6.13
C ILE A 44 -23.98 6.11 7.34
N GLY A 45 -22.77 6.16 7.87
CA GLY A 45 -22.33 5.41 9.05
C GLY A 45 -20.95 5.81 9.51
N VAL A 46 -20.62 5.44 10.76
CA VAL A 46 -19.32 5.74 11.39
C VAL A 46 -18.74 4.47 12.01
N ILE A 47 -17.45 4.25 11.80
CA ILE A 47 -16.68 3.20 12.47
C ILE A 47 -15.59 3.85 13.32
N LEU A 48 -15.49 3.47 14.59
CA LEU A 48 -14.40 3.84 15.47
C LEU A 48 -13.38 2.70 15.49
N SER A 49 -12.14 2.97 15.11
CA SER A 49 -11.09 1.95 14.99
C SER A 49 -10.57 1.46 16.36
N GLY A 50 -9.67 0.50 16.32
CA GLY A 50 -8.80 0.15 17.45
C GLY A 50 -7.77 1.24 17.75
N SER A 51 -7.00 1.04 18.81
CA SER A 51 -5.89 1.89 19.23
C SER A 51 -4.84 1.08 19.99
N PRO A 52 -3.55 1.47 19.96
CA PRO A 52 -2.53 0.91 20.85
C PRO A 52 -2.61 1.48 22.28
N TYR A 53 -3.45 2.50 22.52
CA TYR A 53 -3.59 3.20 23.80
C TYR A 53 -4.74 2.64 24.65
N SER A 54 -4.72 2.95 25.96
CA SER A 54 -5.80 2.65 26.90
C SER A 54 -6.79 3.81 26.98
N VAL A 55 -8.07 3.53 27.26
CA VAL A 55 -9.07 4.58 27.56
C VAL A 55 -8.77 5.31 28.89
N HIS A 56 -7.84 4.81 29.69
CA HIS A 56 -7.40 5.38 30.96
C HIS A 56 -6.12 6.23 30.85
N ASP A 57 -5.50 6.30 29.66
CA ASP A 57 -4.31 7.10 29.48
C ASP A 57 -4.61 8.59 29.66
N PRO A 58 -3.68 9.37 30.28
CA PRO A 58 -3.90 10.79 30.55
C PRO A 58 -4.18 11.64 29.29
N GLU A 59 -3.60 11.22 28.17
CA GLU A 59 -3.74 11.87 26.86
C GLU A 59 -4.78 11.19 25.98
N VAL A 60 -5.83 10.64 26.59
CA VAL A 60 -6.92 9.95 25.87
C VAL A 60 -7.53 10.84 24.80
N PHE A 61 -7.72 10.24 23.64
CA PHE A 61 -8.44 10.86 22.53
C PHE A 61 -9.83 11.38 22.97
N GLN A 62 -10.08 12.67 22.76
CA GLN A 62 -11.36 13.26 23.08
C GLN A 62 -12.21 13.36 21.82
N VAL A 63 -13.25 12.53 21.74
CA VAL A 63 -14.24 12.54 20.65
C VAL A 63 -15.60 12.88 21.25
N ASP A 64 -16.25 13.86 20.66
CA ASP A 64 -17.64 14.16 20.97
C ASP A 64 -18.56 13.21 20.18
N LEU A 65 -18.98 12.15 20.85
CA LEU A 65 -19.86 11.13 20.27
C LEU A 65 -21.22 11.68 19.81
N SER A 66 -21.70 12.80 20.40
CA SER A 66 -22.99 13.42 20.04
C SER A 66 -23.00 13.97 18.60
N GLN A 67 -21.84 14.10 17.98
CA GLN A 67 -21.75 14.55 16.59
C GLN A 67 -22.37 13.53 15.62
N PHE A 68 -22.34 12.23 15.93
CA PHE A 68 -22.81 11.16 15.06
C PHE A 68 -23.67 10.09 15.72
N VAL A 69 -23.51 9.80 17.04
CA VAL A 69 -24.37 8.84 17.76
C VAL A 69 -25.80 9.35 17.78
N GLY A 70 -26.75 8.49 17.45
CA GLY A 70 -28.17 8.83 17.30
C GLY A 70 -28.56 9.51 15.99
N LYS A 71 -27.57 9.86 15.13
CA LYS A 71 -27.81 10.46 13.79
C LYS A 71 -27.58 9.47 12.68
N VAL A 72 -26.53 8.65 12.78
CA VAL A 72 -26.16 7.60 11.83
C VAL A 72 -25.77 6.34 12.60
N PRO A 73 -25.81 5.15 11.99
CA PRO A 73 -25.29 3.92 12.59
C PRO A 73 -23.82 4.03 12.97
N VAL A 74 -23.46 3.49 14.15
CA VAL A 74 -22.10 3.53 14.68
C VAL A 74 -21.62 2.13 15.04
N LEU A 75 -20.40 1.77 14.64
CA LEU A 75 -19.70 0.55 15.03
C LEU A 75 -18.39 0.89 15.74
N GLY A 76 -18.24 0.48 16.99
CA GLY A 76 -16.96 0.52 17.70
C GLY A 76 -16.19 -0.79 17.55
N ILE A 77 -14.91 -0.75 17.17
CA ILE A 77 -14.04 -1.92 17.05
C ILE A 77 -12.91 -1.81 18.09
N CYS A 78 -12.75 -2.84 18.92
CA CYS A 78 -11.70 -2.95 19.94
C CYS A 78 -11.67 -1.70 20.86
N TYR A 79 -10.68 -0.81 20.70
CA TYR A 79 -10.61 0.46 21.43
C TYR A 79 -11.87 1.30 21.23
N GLY A 80 -12.41 1.37 20.01
CA GLY A 80 -13.67 2.08 19.73
C GLY A 80 -14.83 1.56 20.57
N ALA A 81 -14.92 0.24 20.78
CA ALA A 81 -15.92 -0.37 21.67
C ALA A 81 -15.67 0.00 23.14
N GLN A 82 -14.42 -0.04 23.58
CA GLN A 82 -14.03 0.36 24.94
C GLN A 82 -14.33 1.84 25.18
N TYR A 83 -13.99 2.70 24.21
CA TYR A 83 -14.23 4.14 24.28
C TYR A 83 -15.73 4.47 24.42
N ILE A 84 -16.58 3.84 23.60
CA ILE A 84 -18.03 3.99 23.69
C ILE A 84 -18.53 3.55 25.06
N SER A 85 -18.10 2.39 25.56
CA SER A 85 -18.49 1.89 26.89
C SER A 85 -18.09 2.86 27.99
N HIS A 86 -16.82 3.28 28.01
CA HIS A 86 -16.26 4.18 29.02
C HIS A 86 -16.99 5.54 29.07
N LYS A 87 -17.28 6.13 27.89
CA LYS A 87 -17.95 7.45 27.81
C LYS A 87 -19.43 7.40 28.16
N ASN A 88 -20.09 6.25 28.04
CA ASN A 88 -21.52 6.09 28.29
C ASN A 88 -21.85 5.35 29.62
N GLY A 89 -20.91 5.36 30.57
CA GLY A 89 -21.13 4.84 31.93
C GLY A 89 -20.91 3.34 32.12
N GLY A 90 -20.33 2.67 31.14
CA GLY A 90 -19.80 1.32 31.30
C GLY A 90 -18.44 1.34 32.01
N LYS A 91 -17.80 0.17 32.13
CA LYS A 91 -16.49 0.01 32.74
C LYS A 91 -15.54 -0.73 31.82
N VAL A 92 -14.32 -0.23 31.75
CA VAL A 92 -13.17 -0.85 31.07
C VAL A 92 -12.07 -0.98 32.10
N GLU A 93 -11.49 -2.15 32.25
CA GLU A 93 -10.50 -2.43 33.27
C GLU A 93 -9.30 -3.19 32.70
N GLN A 94 -8.11 -2.92 33.23
CA GLN A 94 -6.95 -3.75 32.98
C GLN A 94 -7.13 -5.07 33.76
N THR A 95 -7.52 -6.11 33.05
CA THR A 95 -7.56 -7.45 33.62
C THR A 95 -6.18 -8.07 33.54
N GLY A 96 -5.79 -8.85 34.55
CA GLY A 96 -4.49 -9.55 34.55
C GLY A 96 -4.33 -10.58 33.41
N THR A 97 -5.37 -10.83 32.65
CA THR A 97 -5.40 -11.67 31.45
C THR A 97 -5.44 -10.79 30.22
N ARG A 98 -4.31 -10.71 29.52
CA ARG A 98 -4.24 -10.11 28.19
C ARG A 98 -4.78 -11.10 27.17
N GLU A 99 -5.68 -10.69 26.31
CA GLU A 99 -6.22 -11.54 25.27
C GLU A 99 -5.62 -11.17 23.90
N TYR A 100 -4.71 -12.02 23.46
CA TYR A 100 -4.09 -11.91 22.14
C TYR A 100 -4.23 -13.24 21.41
N GLY A 101 -4.84 -13.20 20.22
CA GLY A 101 -4.94 -14.37 19.37
C GLY A 101 -6.37 -14.80 19.04
N ARG A 102 -6.50 -16.09 18.75
CA ARG A 102 -7.76 -16.70 18.32
C ARG A 102 -8.63 -17.02 19.53
N ALA A 103 -9.89 -16.58 19.46
CA ALA A 103 -10.95 -16.96 20.40
C ALA A 103 -12.18 -17.43 19.62
N ASN A 104 -13.05 -18.22 20.23
CA ASN A 104 -14.30 -18.62 19.62
C ASN A 104 -15.49 -17.98 20.37
N LEU A 105 -16.49 -17.54 19.62
CA LEU A 105 -17.71 -16.98 20.20
C LEU A 105 -18.51 -18.09 20.89
N ALA A 106 -18.62 -18.01 22.22
CA ALA A 106 -19.42 -18.95 23.02
C ALA A 106 -20.93 -18.70 22.89
N THR A 107 -21.32 -17.42 22.77
CA THR A 107 -22.71 -17.01 22.50
C THR A 107 -22.75 -15.96 21.41
N VAL A 108 -23.78 -16.04 20.54
CA VAL A 108 -24.03 -15.08 19.47
C VAL A 108 -25.55 -14.89 19.34
N ASP A 109 -26.00 -13.64 19.39
CA ASP A 109 -27.38 -13.24 19.09
C ASP A 109 -27.52 -13.10 17.55
N THR A 110 -27.86 -14.19 16.87
CA THR A 110 -28.00 -14.22 15.41
C THR A 110 -29.27 -13.51 14.90
N GLU A 111 -30.16 -13.10 15.77
CA GLU A 111 -31.32 -12.24 15.43
C GLU A 111 -30.91 -10.75 15.39
N ASN A 112 -29.77 -10.40 16.01
CA ASN A 112 -29.24 -9.06 15.91
C ASN A 112 -28.71 -8.80 14.49
N PRO A 113 -29.08 -7.67 13.85
CA PRO A 113 -28.68 -7.37 12.48
C PRO A 113 -27.18 -7.48 12.23
N LEU A 114 -26.32 -7.11 13.19
CA LEU A 114 -24.86 -7.18 13.04
C LEU A 114 -24.35 -8.62 12.90
N PHE A 115 -24.99 -9.59 13.55
CA PHE A 115 -24.62 -11.01 13.57
C PHE A 115 -25.54 -11.90 12.72
N TYR A 116 -26.35 -11.30 11.87
CA TYR A 116 -27.22 -12.09 10.99
C TYR A 116 -26.40 -13.00 10.08
N GLY A 117 -26.74 -14.29 10.07
CA GLY A 117 -26.02 -15.30 9.30
C GLY A 117 -24.72 -15.82 9.90
N PHE A 118 -24.38 -15.44 11.14
CA PHE A 118 -23.19 -15.96 11.83
C PHE A 118 -23.37 -17.40 12.30
N ASP A 119 -22.29 -18.16 12.19
CA ASP A 119 -22.21 -19.50 12.75
C ASP A 119 -21.96 -19.45 14.27
N LYS A 120 -22.57 -20.40 14.99
CA LYS A 120 -22.22 -20.63 16.39
C LYS A 120 -20.75 -21.08 16.47
N ASN A 121 -20.04 -20.60 17.50
CA ASN A 121 -18.63 -20.91 17.73
C ASN A 121 -17.66 -20.36 16.63
N SER A 122 -18.07 -19.31 15.91
CA SER A 122 -17.22 -18.65 14.92
C SER A 122 -15.94 -18.12 15.56
N GLN A 123 -14.80 -18.32 14.87
CA GLN A 123 -13.51 -17.81 15.31
C GLN A 123 -13.40 -16.31 15.10
N VAL A 124 -12.92 -15.61 16.12
CA VAL A 124 -12.60 -14.17 16.11
C VAL A 124 -11.17 -13.92 16.58
N TRP A 125 -10.63 -12.75 16.22
CA TRP A 125 -9.28 -12.34 16.63
C TRP A 125 -9.36 -11.27 17.71
N MET A 126 -8.81 -11.59 18.89
CA MET A 126 -8.67 -10.67 20.01
C MET A 126 -7.28 -10.05 20.02
N SER A 127 -7.18 -8.77 20.36
CA SER A 127 -5.91 -8.05 20.47
C SER A 127 -6.06 -6.85 21.41
N HIS A 128 -6.22 -7.11 22.72
CA HIS A 128 -6.44 -6.04 23.69
C HIS A 128 -5.83 -6.35 25.06
N GLY A 129 -5.35 -5.28 25.73
CA GLY A 129 -4.86 -5.32 27.11
C GLY A 129 -5.95 -4.96 28.14
N ASP A 130 -6.89 -4.12 27.75
CA ASP A 130 -8.03 -3.70 28.56
C ASP A 130 -9.29 -4.45 28.14
N THR A 131 -10.16 -4.77 29.09
CA THR A 131 -11.37 -5.55 28.85
C THR A 131 -12.60 -4.77 29.33
N ILE A 132 -13.70 -4.83 28.56
CA ILE A 132 -14.99 -4.26 28.96
C ILE A 132 -15.60 -5.17 30.04
N THR A 133 -15.71 -4.65 31.28
CA THR A 133 -16.26 -5.39 32.45
C THR A 133 -17.70 -5.01 32.75
N ALA A 134 -18.17 -3.84 32.23
CA ALA A 134 -19.58 -3.46 32.22
C ALA A 134 -19.90 -2.63 30.97
N ILE A 135 -21.05 -2.89 30.37
CA ILE A 135 -21.58 -2.12 29.24
C ILE A 135 -22.51 -1.01 29.72
N PRO A 136 -22.80 0.03 28.92
CA PRO A 136 -23.77 1.07 29.23
C PRO A 136 -25.17 0.47 29.54
N SER A 137 -25.93 1.15 30.39
CA SER A 137 -27.21 0.64 30.92
C SER A 137 -28.29 0.46 29.85
N ASP A 138 -28.18 1.17 28.73
CA ASP A 138 -29.06 1.06 27.56
C ASP A 138 -28.60 0.02 26.53
N CYS A 139 -27.54 -0.74 26.85
CA CYS A 139 -26.98 -1.74 25.96
C CYS A 139 -27.28 -3.18 26.41
N LYS A 140 -27.35 -4.09 25.45
CA LYS A 140 -27.39 -5.54 25.67
C LYS A 140 -26.19 -6.24 25.06
N THR A 141 -25.73 -7.31 25.71
CA THR A 141 -24.71 -8.21 25.14
C THR A 141 -25.30 -8.95 23.96
N ILE A 142 -24.57 -8.98 22.84
CA ILE A 142 -24.96 -9.70 21.61
C ILE A 142 -23.99 -10.79 21.22
N ALA A 143 -22.76 -10.83 21.81
CA ALA A 143 -21.86 -11.96 21.72
C ALA A 143 -20.91 -12.02 22.92
N SER A 144 -20.46 -13.24 23.26
CA SER A 144 -19.44 -13.50 24.29
C SER A 144 -18.46 -14.58 23.81
N THR A 145 -17.25 -14.60 24.39
CA THR A 145 -16.34 -15.76 24.35
C THR A 145 -16.36 -16.48 25.70
N SER A 146 -15.56 -17.54 25.87
CA SER A 146 -15.38 -18.18 27.19
C SER A 146 -14.81 -17.22 28.24
N ASP A 147 -13.96 -16.29 27.82
CA ASP A 147 -13.17 -15.42 28.69
C ASP A 147 -13.65 -13.97 28.70
N VAL A 148 -14.29 -13.51 27.60
CA VAL A 148 -14.85 -12.15 27.44
C VAL A 148 -16.36 -12.18 27.43
N LYS A 149 -16.95 -11.72 28.52
CA LYS A 149 -18.42 -11.62 28.66
C LYS A 149 -19.04 -10.68 27.64
N PHE A 150 -18.39 -9.57 27.35
CA PHE A 150 -18.88 -8.52 26.45
C PHE A 150 -18.04 -8.46 25.17
N ALA A 151 -17.93 -9.60 24.45
CA ALA A 151 -17.22 -9.64 23.17
C ALA A 151 -17.92 -8.77 22.11
N ALA A 152 -19.24 -8.59 22.22
CA ALA A 152 -20.00 -7.59 21.47
C ALA A 152 -21.24 -7.14 22.24
N TYR A 153 -21.62 -5.88 22.04
CA TYR A 153 -22.84 -5.31 22.60
C TYR A 153 -23.51 -4.33 21.63
N ALA A 154 -24.78 -4.08 21.81
CA ALA A 154 -25.55 -3.11 21.04
C ALA A 154 -26.48 -2.29 21.94
N SER A 155 -26.68 -1.01 21.61
CA SER A 155 -27.69 -0.20 22.27
C SER A 155 -29.11 -0.67 21.90
N THR A 156 -30.01 -0.57 22.82
CA THR A 156 -31.44 -0.88 22.63
C THR A 156 -32.25 0.36 22.21
N THR A 157 -31.61 1.53 22.25
CA THR A 157 -32.26 2.82 22.01
C THR A 157 -31.71 3.58 20.84
N GLN A 158 -30.48 3.25 20.40
CA GLN A 158 -29.80 3.95 19.33
C GLN A 158 -29.15 2.97 18.34
N PRO A 159 -28.88 3.38 17.09
CA PRO A 159 -28.19 2.55 16.09
C PRO A 159 -26.68 2.46 16.39
N LEU A 160 -26.33 1.77 17.47
CA LEU A 160 -24.96 1.66 17.98
C LEU A 160 -24.62 0.20 18.28
N TRP A 161 -23.52 -0.25 17.74
CA TRP A 161 -22.94 -1.57 17.93
C TRP A 161 -21.46 -1.45 18.32
N ALA A 162 -20.96 -2.45 19.01
CA ALA A 162 -19.57 -2.49 19.42
C ALA A 162 -19.09 -3.94 19.51
N VAL A 163 -17.87 -4.18 19.03
CA VAL A 163 -17.18 -5.47 19.08
C VAL A 163 -15.79 -5.30 19.67
N GLN A 164 -15.42 -6.18 20.61
CA GLN A 164 -14.10 -6.14 21.25
C GLN A 164 -13.01 -6.76 20.35
N PHE A 165 -13.37 -7.64 19.45
CA PHE A 165 -12.49 -8.29 18.48
C PHE A 165 -12.34 -7.48 17.18
N HIS A 166 -11.42 -7.91 16.33
CA HIS A 166 -11.10 -7.26 15.06
C HIS A 166 -11.75 -8.00 13.88
N PRO A 167 -12.88 -7.50 13.33
CA PRO A 167 -13.53 -8.12 12.17
C PRO A 167 -12.76 -7.91 10.86
N GLU A 168 -11.89 -6.91 10.80
CA GLU A 168 -11.13 -6.55 9.60
C GLU A 168 -9.98 -7.49 9.29
N VAL A 169 -9.48 -8.25 10.27
CA VAL A 169 -8.31 -9.11 10.08
C VAL A 169 -8.71 -10.50 9.58
N PHE A 170 -7.83 -11.11 8.80
CA PHE A 170 -8.04 -12.44 8.19
C PHE A 170 -8.41 -13.54 9.20
N HIS A 171 -7.91 -13.45 10.44
CA HIS A 171 -8.13 -14.46 11.47
C HIS A 171 -9.55 -14.45 12.08
N THR A 172 -10.36 -13.42 11.80
CA THR A 172 -11.79 -13.42 12.13
C THR A 172 -12.55 -14.04 10.96
N ALA A 173 -12.96 -15.30 11.12
CA ALA A 173 -13.47 -16.13 10.04
C ALA A 173 -14.68 -15.51 9.29
N GLN A 174 -15.61 -14.90 10.02
CA GLN A 174 -16.80 -14.24 9.44
C GLN A 174 -16.73 -12.69 9.56
N GLY A 175 -15.52 -12.13 9.63
CA GLY A 175 -15.35 -10.68 9.79
C GLY A 175 -15.89 -9.88 8.60
N THR A 176 -15.71 -10.36 7.39
CA THR A 176 -16.29 -9.74 6.18
C THR A 176 -17.81 -9.75 6.20
N LEU A 177 -18.44 -10.82 6.72
CA LEU A 177 -19.89 -10.89 6.88
C LEU A 177 -20.38 -9.85 7.91
N LEU A 178 -19.69 -9.70 9.04
CA LEU A 178 -20.03 -8.68 10.04
C LEU A 178 -19.96 -7.27 9.45
N LEU A 179 -18.88 -6.96 8.74
CA LEU A 179 -18.72 -5.65 8.11
C LEU A 179 -19.77 -5.42 7.02
N LYS A 180 -20.12 -6.47 6.23
CA LYS A 180 -21.22 -6.41 5.26
C LYS A 180 -22.55 -6.10 5.94
N ASN A 181 -22.89 -6.83 7.00
CA ASN A 181 -24.13 -6.59 7.75
C ASN A 181 -24.19 -5.16 8.27
N PHE A 182 -23.08 -4.62 8.79
CA PHE A 182 -23.04 -3.23 9.25
C PHE A 182 -23.19 -2.24 8.09
N VAL A 183 -22.36 -2.37 7.06
CA VAL A 183 -22.24 -1.36 6.00
C VAL A 183 -23.42 -1.41 5.03
N VAL A 184 -23.82 -2.61 4.60
CA VAL A 184 -24.86 -2.79 3.58
C VAL A 184 -26.24 -2.85 4.23
N ASP A 185 -26.40 -3.74 5.21
CA ASP A 185 -27.74 -4.04 5.73
C ASP A 185 -28.20 -3.00 6.78
N ILE A 186 -27.29 -2.51 7.64
CA ILE A 186 -27.59 -1.53 8.68
C ILE A 186 -27.46 -0.08 8.18
N CYS A 187 -26.33 0.27 7.55
CA CYS A 187 -26.11 1.64 7.04
C CYS A 187 -26.80 1.91 5.71
N GLY A 188 -27.24 0.88 4.98
CA GLY A 188 -27.93 1.02 3.69
C GLY A 188 -27.04 1.49 2.55
N SER A 189 -25.78 1.04 2.51
CA SER A 189 -24.88 1.33 1.40
C SER A 189 -25.45 0.81 0.08
N LYS A 190 -25.43 1.66 -0.95
CA LYS A 190 -25.85 1.29 -2.31
C LYS A 190 -24.78 0.53 -3.10
N GLN A 191 -23.60 0.35 -2.54
CA GLN A 191 -22.49 -0.36 -3.18
C GLN A 191 -22.14 0.21 -4.57
N GLU A 192 -22.04 1.54 -4.68
CA GLU A 192 -21.79 2.27 -5.94
C GLU A 192 -20.30 2.49 -6.21
N TRP A 193 -19.42 2.04 -5.32
CA TRP A 193 -17.98 2.18 -5.49
C TRP A 193 -17.46 1.07 -6.40
N SER A 194 -17.02 1.46 -7.60
CA SER A 194 -16.39 0.55 -8.56
C SER A 194 -15.27 1.24 -9.33
N PRO A 195 -14.32 0.51 -9.94
CA PRO A 195 -13.30 1.09 -10.80
C PRO A 195 -13.89 1.92 -11.94
N ALA A 196 -14.96 1.44 -12.59
CA ALA A 196 -15.64 2.15 -13.67
C ALA A 196 -16.26 3.48 -13.20
N SER A 197 -17.02 3.45 -12.09
CA SER A 197 -17.62 4.66 -11.52
C SER A 197 -16.56 5.66 -11.07
N TYR A 198 -15.43 5.17 -10.54
CA TYR A 198 -14.29 6.02 -10.19
C TYR A 198 -13.69 6.71 -11.40
N VAL A 199 -13.42 5.97 -12.47
CA VAL A 199 -12.86 6.52 -13.71
C VAL A 199 -13.76 7.63 -14.28
N GLU A 200 -15.06 7.36 -14.42
CA GLU A 200 -16.02 8.33 -14.96
C GLU A 200 -16.10 9.61 -14.11
N THR A 201 -16.25 9.44 -12.79
CA THR A 201 -16.34 10.56 -11.85
C THR A 201 -15.05 11.38 -11.84
N THR A 202 -13.90 10.72 -11.69
CA THR A 202 -12.59 11.38 -11.61
C THR A 202 -12.25 12.11 -12.91
N VAL A 203 -12.51 11.51 -14.07
CA VAL A 203 -12.28 12.17 -15.36
C VAL A 203 -13.13 13.42 -15.51
N LYS A 204 -14.38 13.39 -15.04
CA LYS A 204 -15.26 14.56 -15.04
C LYS A 204 -14.74 15.67 -14.11
N GLU A 205 -14.40 15.32 -12.88
CA GLU A 205 -13.86 16.25 -11.87
C GLU A 205 -12.54 16.89 -12.35
N LEU A 206 -11.63 16.09 -12.93
CA LEU A 206 -10.38 16.58 -13.51
C LEU A 206 -10.61 17.55 -14.68
N LYS A 207 -11.58 17.28 -15.55
CA LYS A 207 -11.95 18.23 -16.63
C LYS A 207 -12.44 19.57 -16.08
N GLU A 208 -13.27 19.53 -15.05
CA GLU A 208 -13.80 20.74 -14.40
C GLU A 208 -12.70 21.50 -13.65
N GLN A 209 -11.81 20.79 -12.94
CA GLN A 209 -10.74 21.38 -12.15
C GLN A 209 -9.63 22.00 -13.01
N LEU A 210 -9.18 21.27 -14.03
CA LEU A 210 -8.00 21.61 -14.83
C LEU A 210 -8.33 22.45 -16.06
N GLY A 211 -9.54 22.29 -16.62
CA GLY A 211 -9.96 23.02 -17.81
C GLY A 211 -8.99 22.85 -18.97
N ASN A 212 -8.45 23.98 -19.45
CA ASN A 212 -7.45 24.02 -20.52
C ASN A 212 -6.02 24.23 -20.01
N ASP A 213 -5.80 24.18 -18.71
CA ASP A 213 -4.47 24.37 -18.12
C ASP A 213 -3.54 23.21 -18.46
N ARG A 214 -2.25 23.51 -18.58
CA ARG A 214 -1.24 22.47 -18.75
C ARG A 214 -0.83 21.85 -17.42
N VAL A 215 -0.66 20.53 -17.47
CA VAL A 215 -0.30 19.68 -16.33
C VAL A 215 1.03 18.97 -16.62
N ILE A 216 1.92 18.96 -15.65
CA ILE A 216 3.16 18.19 -15.69
C ILE A 216 3.04 17.01 -14.73
N LEU A 217 3.53 15.84 -15.15
CA LEU A 217 3.60 14.62 -14.33
C LEU A 217 4.96 13.96 -14.43
N GLY A 218 5.58 13.67 -13.30
CA GLY A 218 6.76 12.79 -13.25
C GLY A 218 6.33 11.32 -13.34
N LEU A 219 6.86 10.60 -14.33
CA LEU A 219 6.66 9.16 -14.46
C LEU A 219 7.82 8.41 -13.80
N SER A 220 7.49 7.44 -12.96
CA SER A 220 8.47 6.53 -12.35
C SER A 220 8.56 5.17 -13.06
N GLY A 221 7.75 4.95 -14.11
CA GLY A 221 7.57 3.64 -14.72
C GLY A 221 6.74 2.67 -13.86
N GLY A 222 6.31 3.07 -12.67
CA GLY A 222 5.45 2.28 -11.78
C GLY A 222 3.97 2.35 -12.16
N VAL A 223 3.17 1.40 -11.63
CA VAL A 223 1.75 1.31 -11.96
C VAL A 223 0.98 2.59 -11.57
N ASP A 224 1.27 3.20 -10.42
CA ASP A 224 0.52 4.36 -9.92
C ASP A 224 0.71 5.58 -10.82
N SER A 225 1.95 5.92 -11.16
CA SER A 225 2.23 7.04 -12.08
C SER A 225 1.66 6.79 -13.48
N SER A 226 1.64 5.53 -13.93
CA SER A 226 1.07 5.16 -15.24
C SER A 226 -0.45 5.28 -15.25
N VAL A 227 -1.14 4.83 -14.20
CA VAL A 227 -2.60 4.98 -14.06
C VAL A 227 -2.97 6.46 -13.93
N CYS A 228 -2.22 7.22 -13.14
CA CYS A 228 -2.38 8.67 -13.00
C CYS A 228 -2.27 9.38 -14.37
N ALA A 229 -1.22 9.05 -15.15
CA ALA A 229 -1.03 9.59 -16.49
C ALA A 229 -2.20 9.26 -17.44
N THR A 230 -2.67 8.02 -17.41
CA THR A 230 -3.74 7.56 -18.29
C THR A 230 -5.09 8.21 -17.94
N LEU A 231 -5.41 8.38 -16.64
CA LEU A 231 -6.58 9.12 -16.18
C LEU A 231 -6.54 10.59 -16.64
N LEU A 232 -5.41 11.26 -16.43
CA LEU A 232 -5.21 12.64 -16.84
C LEU A 232 -5.27 12.79 -18.35
N ASN A 233 -4.65 11.89 -19.12
CA ASN A 233 -4.72 11.90 -20.57
C ASN A 233 -6.17 11.77 -21.08
N ARG A 234 -6.97 10.91 -20.44
CA ARG A 234 -8.40 10.78 -20.75
C ARG A 234 -9.20 12.04 -20.41
N ALA A 235 -8.78 12.80 -19.40
CA ALA A 235 -9.43 14.04 -18.99
C ALA A 235 -9.04 15.24 -19.86
N ILE A 236 -7.73 15.48 -20.06
CA ILE A 236 -7.20 16.73 -20.64
C ILE A 236 -6.34 16.52 -21.90
N GLY A 237 -6.14 15.26 -22.33
CA GLY A 237 -5.44 14.93 -23.58
C GLY A 237 -4.04 15.58 -23.67
N LYS A 238 -3.81 16.33 -24.75
CA LYS A 238 -2.51 16.95 -25.07
C LYS A 238 -2.03 18.01 -24.06
N ASN A 239 -2.88 18.44 -23.14
CA ASN A 239 -2.49 19.37 -22.08
C ASN A 239 -1.69 18.68 -20.96
N LEU A 240 -1.61 17.36 -20.97
CA LEU A 240 -0.71 16.60 -20.11
C LEU A 240 0.66 16.45 -20.77
N THR A 241 1.72 16.79 -20.04
CA THR A 241 3.11 16.46 -20.39
C THR A 241 3.72 15.63 -19.29
N CYS A 242 4.17 14.44 -19.64
CA CYS A 242 4.83 13.51 -18.72
C CYS A 242 6.35 13.59 -18.91
N ILE A 243 7.12 13.48 -17.82
CA ILE A 243 8.58 13.46 -17.83
C ILE A 243 9.03 12.13 -17.22
N PHE A 244 9.77 11.34 -17.98
CA PHE A 244 10.34 10.07 -17.55
C PHE A 244 11.87 10.15 -17.57
N VAL A 245 12.50 9.97 -16.41
CA VAL A 245 13.95 10.11 -16.24
C VAL A 245 14.61 8.75 -16.19
N ASP A 246 15.58 8.52 -17.07
CA ASP A 246 16.53 7.41 -16.96
C ASP A 246 17.74 7.85 -16.12
N HIS A 247 17.82 7.32 -14.92
CA HIS A 247 18.95 7.54 -14.01
C HIS A 247 20.09 6.51 -14.21
N GLY A 248 20.01 5.67 -15.24
CA GLY A 248 21.01 4.66 -15.56
C GLY A 248 20.98 3.38 -14.70
N MET A 249 20.10 3.32 -13.69
CA MET A 249 19.96 2.16 -12.77
C MET A 249 18.56 1.52 -12.87
N LEU A 250 17.89 1.70 -14.01
CA LEU A 250 16.68 0.96 -14.38
C LEU A 250 17.03 -0.49 -14.72
N ARG A 251 16.03 -1.37 -14.79
CA ARG A 251 16.20 -2.73 -15.30
C ARG A 251 16.67 -2.71 -16.77
N LYS A 252 17.22 -3.82 -17.23
CA LYS A 252 17.68 -3.95 -18.60
C LYS A 252 16.61 -3.59 -19.63
N ASN A 253 16.95 -2.68 -20.54
CA ASN A 253 16.06 -2.16 -21.60
C ASN A 253 14.73 -1.54 -21.08
N GLU A 254 14.63 -1.25 -19.80
CA GLU A 254 13.38 -0.77 -19.20
C GLU A 254 12.96 0.58 -19.76
N PHE A 255 13.90 1.53 -19.90
CA PHE A 255 13.58 2.85 -20.44
C PHE A 255 12.89 2.74 -21.80
N ALA A 256 13.45 1.98 -22.73
CA ALA A 256 12.86 1.80 -24.05
C ALA A 256 11.49 1.09 -24.01
N LYS A 257 11.39 0.00 -23.22
CA LYS A 257 10.14 -0.77 -23.07
C LYS A 257 9.01 0.09 -22.47
N VAL A 258 9.33 0.97 -21.53
CA VAL A 258 8.36 1.87 -20.87
C VAL A 258 7.95 2.99 -21.81
N MET A 259 8.89 3.60 -22.53
CA MET A 259 8.59 4.64 -23.52
C MET A 259 7.67 4.11 -24.64
N GLU A 260 7.95 2.93 -25.19
CA GLU A 260 7.09 2.25 -26.16
C GLU A 260 5.66 2.00 -25.61
N ALA A 261 5.58 1.55 -24.35
CA ALA A 261 4.28 1.31 -23.73
C ALA A 261 3.46 2.59 -23.55
N TYR A 262 4.10 3.70 -23.23
CA TYR A 262 3.45 4.99 -23.07
C TYR A 262 3.03 5.61 -24.41
N GLU A 263 3.83 5.44 -25.46
CA GLU A 263 3.45 5.82 -26.82
C GLU A 263 2.18 5.07 -27.24
N GLY A 264 2.12 3.76 -26.99
CA GLY A 264 0.93 2.93 -27.23
C GLY A 264 -0.34 3.40 -26.49
N LEU A 265 -0.18 4.10 -25.36
CA LEU A 265 -1.28 4.73 -24.61
C LEU A 265 -1.61 6.15 -25.09
N GLY A 266 -0.91 6.68 -26.09
CA GLY A 266 -1.10 8.04 -26.62
C GLY A 266 -0.67 9.14 -25.64
N LEU A 267 0.26 8.84 -24.70
CA LEU A 267 0.78 9.80 -23.75
C LEU A 267 1.86 10.68 -24.40
N ASN A 268 1.85 11.98 -24.08
CA ASN A 268 2.93 12.90 -24.43
C ASN A 268 4.04 12.79 -23.39
N VAL A 269 5.09 12.03 -23.67
CA VAL A 269 6.18 11.73 -22.72
C VAL A 269 7.52 12.28 -23.24
N ILE A 270 8.17 13.06 -22.38
CA ILE A 270 9.56 13.50 -22.56
C ILE A 270 10.45 12.50 -21.81
N GLY A 271 11.19 11.69 -22.54
CA GLY A 271 12.20 10.80 -21.99
C GLY A 271 13.53 11.55 -21.83
N VAL A 272 14.12 11.50 -20.63
CA VAL A 272 15.38 12.19 -20.31
C VAL A 272 16.42 11.18 -19.85
N ASP A 273 17.48 10.99 -20.64
CA ASP A 273 18.65 10.25 -20.20
C ASP A 273 19.54 11.18 -19.36
N ALA A 274 19.56 10.94 -18.05
CA ALA A 274 20.39 11.64 -17.08
C ALA A 274 21.47 10.72 -16.45
N SER A 275 21.66 9.52 -17.01
CA SER A 275 22.52 8.47 -16.45
C SER A 275 23.93 8.96 -16.11
N GLU A 276 24.54 9.81 -16.96
CA GLU A 276 25.88 10.37 -16.72
C GLU A 276 25.94 11.16 -15.40
N LYS A 277 24.95 12.02 -15.14
CA LYS A 277 24.88 12.80 -13.90
C LYS A 277 24.80 11.89 -12.68
N PHE A 278 23.86 10.94 -12.69
CA PHE A 278 23.67 10.04 -11.54
C PHE A 278 24.91 9.18 -11.26
N PHE A 279 25.57 8.64 -12.28
CA PHE A 279 26.81 7.89 -12.08
C PHE A 279 27.96 8.77 -11.55
N ALA A 280 28.06 10.02 -12.00
CA ALA A 280 29.07 10.94 -11.52
C ALA A 280 28.88 11.29 -10.03
N ASP A 281 27.63 11.60 -9.63
CA ASP A 281 27.31 12.01 -8.26
C ASP A 281 27.32 10.83 -7.27
N LEU A 282 27.12 9.60 -7.75
CA LEU A 282 27.21 8.37 -6.94
C LEU A 282 28.61 7.76 -6.89
N ALA A 283 29.59 8.32 -7.58
CA ALA A 283 30.93 7.75 -7.63
C ALA A 283 31.56 7.62 -6.23
N GLY A 284 31.92 6.39 -5.82
CA GLY A 284 32.53 6.09 -4.53
C GLY A 284 31.57 6.12 -3.33
N VAL A 285 30.27 6.34 -3.55
CA VAL A 285 29.27 6.33 -2.47
C VAL A 285 28.86 4.89 -2.16
N THR A 286 29.06 4.47 -0.91
CA THR A 286 28.78 3.10 -0.44
C THR A 286 27.65 3.03 0.60
N ASP A 287 27.38 4.14 1.29
CA ASP A 287 26.33 4.20 2.30
C ASP A 287 24.93 4.23 1.66
N PRO A 288 24.03 3.32 2.03
CA PRO A 288 22.70 3.20 1.42
C PRO A 288 21.85 4.45 1.54
N GLU A 289 21.90 5.13 2.67
CA GLU A 289 21.10 6.34 2.90
C GLU A 289 21.65 7.52 2.08
N GLN A 290 22.96 7.61 1.90
CA GLN A 290 23.56 8.62 1.02
C GLN A 290 23.20 8.36 -0.44
N LYS A 291 23.23 7.09 -0.91
CA LYS A 291 22.75 6.74 -2.25
C LYS A 291 21.32 7.24 -2.48
N ARG A 292 20.42 6.94 -1.55
CA ARG A 292 19.00 7.37 -1.63
C ARG A 292 18.84 8.89 -1.69
N LYS A 293 19.60 9.63 -0.87
CA LYS A 293 19.58 11.10 -0.84
C LYS A 293 20.09 11.72 -2.13
N ILE A 294 21.20 11.22 -2.66
CA ILE A 294 21.77 11.70 -3.92
C ILE A 294 20.79 11.45 -5.06
N ILE A 295 20.31 10.20 -5.21
CA ILE A 295 19.36 9.84 -6.27
C ILE A 295 18.09 10.68 -6.19
N GLY A 296 17.53 10.87 -4.99
CA GLY A 296 16.35 11.70 -4.80
C GLY A 296 16.59 13.17 -5.19
N ARG A 297 17.71 13.75 -4.76
CA ARG A 297 18.12 15.12 -5.14
C ARG A 297 18.25 15.26 -6.66
N ASP A 298 19.01 14.38 -7.26
CA ASP A 298 19.32 14.45 -8.70
C ASP A 298 18.08 14.25 -9.55
N PHE A 299 17.19 13.36 -9.13
CA PHE A 299 15.89 13.19 -9.80
C PHE A 299 15.09 14.49 -9.78
N VAL A 300 15.00 15.16 -8.63
CA VAL A 300 14.30 16.45 -8.49
C VAL A 300 14.94 17.53 -9.36
N GLU A 301 16.29 17.60 -9.38
CA GLU A 301 17.02 18.57 -10.21
C GLU A 301 16.74 18.37 -11.71
N VAL A 302 16.83 17.13 -12.19
CA VAL A 302 16.58 16.79 -13.60
C VAL A 302 15.13 17.06 -13.98
N PHE A 303 14.19 16.61 -13.14
CA PHE A 303 12.78 16.85 -13.34
C PHE A 303 12.46 18.35 -13.42
N ASN A 304 12.99 19.14 -12.49
CA ASN A 304 12.79 20.59 -12.44
C ASN A 304 13.38 21.32 -13.66
N ALA A 305 14.55 20.85 -14.13
CA ALA A 305 15.17 21.42 -15.35
C ALA A 305 14.29 21.21 -16.59
N GLU A 306 13.66 20.02 -16.72
CA GLU A 306 12.75 19.74 -17.81
C GLU A 306 11.39 20.46 -17.64
N ALA A 307 10.85 20.47 -16.43
CA ALA A 307 9.59 21.14 -16.11
C ALA A 307 9.62 22.64 -16.41
N LYS A 308 10.74 23.32 -16.12
CA LYS A 308 10.95 24.75 -16.42
C LYS A 308 10.89 25.09 -17.91
N LYS A 309 11.11 24.11 -18.81
CA LYS A 309 10.97 24.31 -20.25
C LYS A 309 9.50 24.40 -20.68
N ILE A 310 8.57 23.96 -19.83
CA ILE A 310 7.12 23.99 -20.06
C ILE A 310 6.56 25.21 -19.33
N THR A 311 6.74 26.40 -19.93
CA THR A 311 6.56 27.72 -19.29
C THR A 311 5.10 28.06 -18.94
N ASP A 312 4.13 27.38 -19.54
CA ASP A 312 2.70 27.59 -19.35
C ASP A 312 2.01 26.52 -18.49
N ALA A 313 2.80 25.66 -17.84
CA ALA A 313 2.26 24.69 -16.88
C ALA A 313 1.78 25.37 -15.61
N LYS A 314 0.60 24.96 -15.13
CA LYS A 314 -0.01 25.49 -13.90
C LYS A 314 -0.20 24.42 -12.83
N TRP A 315 -0.11 23.15 -13.21
CA TRP A 315 -0.38 22.03 -12.32
C TRP A 315 0.75 21.01 -12.36
N LEU A 316 1.08 20.50 -11.17
CA LEU A 316 1.87 19.28 -11.00
C LEU A 316 0.95 18.16 -10.57
N ALA A 317 0.94 17.08 -11.34
CA ALA A 317 0.24 15.86 -10.95
C ALA A 317 1.16 14.90 -10.20
N GLN A 318 0.61 14.21 -9.22
CA GLN A 318 1.28 13.17 -8.45
C GLN A 318 0.43 11.92 -8.36
N GLY A 319 1.07 10.75 -8.41
CA GLY A 319 0.43 9.46 -8.24
C GLY A 319 0.27 9.04 -6.77
N THR A 320 0.04 9.99 -5.87
CA THR A 320 -0.24 9.75 -4.44
C THR A 320 -1.45 8.86 -4.31
N ILE A 321 -1.34 7.78 -3.54
CA ILE A 321 -2.42 6.84 -3.26
C ILE A 321 -2.95 7.00 -1.83
N TYR A 322 -4.07 6.36 -1.52
CA TYR A 322 -4.77 6.58 -0.26
C TYR A 322 -3.93 6.24 0.99
N PRO A 323 -3.16 5.15 1.04
CA PRO A 323 -2.25 4.89 2.16
C PRO A 323 -1.24 6.03 2.42
N ASP A 324 -0.65 6.60 1.37
CA ASP A 324 0.31 7.71 1.51
C ASP A 324 -0.36 8.95 2.13
N ARG A 325 -1.61 9.22 1.73
CA ARG A 325 -2.41 10.31 2.29
C ARG A 325 -2.74 10.09 3.77
N ILE A 326 -3.14 8.86 4.16
CA ILE A 326 -3.44 8.52 5.56
C ILE A 326 -2.18 8.68 6.41
N GLU A 327 -1.03 8.18 5.96
CA GLU A 327 0.25 8.31 6.65
C GLU A 327 0.65 9.79 6.85
N SER A 328 0.35 10.65 5.88
CA SER A 328 0.63 12.11 5.99
C SER A 328 -0.27 12.82 7.00
N LEU A 329 -1.46 12.27 7.29
CA LEU A 329 -2.43 12.80 8.25
C LEU A 329 -2.30 12.17 9.65
N SER A 330 -1.32 11.29 9.87
CA SER A 330 -1.22 10.46 11.06
C SER A 330 -1.18 11.31 12.35
N ILE A 331 -1.84 10.79 13.38
CA ILE A 331 -2.07 11.40 14.69
C ILE A 331 -0.76 11.57 15.49
N THR A 332 0.23 10.74 15.20
CA THR A 332 1.49 10.68 15.96
C THR A 332 2.52 11.72 15.50
N GLY A 333 2.26 12.46 14.43
CA GLY A 333 3.20 13.47 13.91
C GLY A 333 4.53 12.91 13.41
N MET A 334 4.73 11.59 13.50
CA MET A 334 5.88 10.93 12.88
C MET A 334 5.58 10.71 11.41
N VAL A 335 6.11 11.59 10.58
CA VAL A 335 6.14 11.40 9.12
C VAL A 335 7.07 10.21 8.84
N ILE A 336 6.47 9.03 8.70
CA ILE A 336 7.21 7.76 8.49
C ILE A 336 7.80 7.69 7.08
N LYS A 337 7.28 8.46 6.12
CA LYS A 337 7.77 8.50 4.75
C LYS A 337 7.90 9.92 4.22
N SER A 338 9.10 10.47 4.29
CA SER A 338 9.48 11.71 3.58
C SER A 338 9.69 11.51 2.06
N HIS A 339 9.54 10.28 1.54
CA HIS A 339 10.00 9.90 0.21
C HIS A 339 8.98 10.07 -0.91
N HIS A 340 7.70 10.27 -0.59
CA HIS A 340 6.65 10.51 -1.59
C HIS A 340 6.29 12.00 -1.77
N ASN A 341 6.69 12.84 -0.84
CA ASN A 341 6.64 14.28 -1.05
C ASN A 341 7.84 14.66 -1.91
N VAL A 342 7.60 15.11 -3.13
CA VAL A 342 8.56 15.88 -3.93
C VAL A 342 8.78 17.22 -3.20
N GLY A 343 9.39 17.14 -2.01
CA GLY A 343 9.76 18.28 -1.18
C GLY A 343 10.86 19.16 -1.78
N GLY A 344 11.16 18.94 -3.06
CA GLY A 344 12.12 19.67 -3.85
C GLY A 344 11.53 20.39 -5.06
N LEU A 345 10.21 20.55 -5.13
CA LEU A 345 9.65 21.44 -6.16
C LEU A 345 10.27 22.84 -6.03
N PRO A 346 10.68 23.45 -7.15
CA PRO A 346 11.14 24.82 -7.11
C PRO A 346 10.04 25.67 -6.48
N LYS A 347 10.31 26.29 -5.35
CA LYS A 347 9.43 27.34 -4.79
C LYS A 347 9.16 28.47 -5.79
N GLU A 348 9.92 28.48 -6.86
CA GLU A 348 9.84 29.42 -7.98
C GLU A 348 8.77 29.05 -9.04
N MET A 349 8.30 27.79 -9.08
CA MET A 349 7.16 27.38 -9.93
C MET A 349 5.92 27.30 -9.03
N ASP A 350 5.04 28.27 -9.15
CA ASP A 350 3.75 28.33 -8.43
C ASP A 350 2.74 27.33 -9.01
N LEU A 351 3.13 26.03 -8.98
CA LEU A 351 2.30 24.93 -9.51
C LEU A 351 1.30 24.44 -8.44
N LYS A 352 0.06 24.33 -8.84
CA LYS A 352 -0.99 23.70 -8.04
C LYS A 352 -0.81 22.17 -8.07
N LEU A 353 -1.13 21.51 -6.98
CA LEU A 353 -1.06 20.05 -6.89
C LEU A 353 -2.36 19.40 -7.41
N CYS A 354 -2.22 18.31 -8.16
CA CYS A 354 -3.30 17.45 -8.64
C CYS A 354 -2.99 15.99 -8.32
N GLU A 355 -3.84 15.32 -7.54
CA GLU A 355 -3.63 13.96 -7.04
C GLU A 355 -4.81 13.04 -7.40
N PRO A 356 -4.89 12.58 -8.66
CA PRO A 356 -6.04 11.81 -9.12
C PRO A 356 -6.28 10.48 -8.41
N LEU A 357 -5.28 9.91 -7.74
CA LEU A 357 -5.36 8.59 -7.12
C LEU A 357 -5.49 8.63 -5.59
N GLN A 358 -5.60 9.81 -5.00
CA GLN A 358 -5.54 10.02 -3.54
C GLN A 358 -6.59 9.25 -2.71
N TRP A 359 -7.59 8.66 -3.35
CA TRP A 359 -8.65 7.90 -2.70
C TRP A 359 -8.58 6.40 -2.96
N LEU A 360 -7.58 5.93 -3.73
CA LEU A 360 -7.44 4.54 -4.11
C LEU A 360 -6.41 3.80 -3.26
N PHE A 361 -6.74 2.60 -2.82
CA PHE A 361 -5.76 1.62 -2.37
C PHE A 361 -4.98 1.05 -3.56
N LYS A 362 -3.85 0.40 -3.30
CA LYS A 362 -2.94 -0.10 -4.34
C LYS A 362 -3.59 -1.13 -5.29
N ASP A 363 -4.41 -2.00 -4.76
CA ASP A 363 -5.18 -2.98 -5.54
C ASP A 363 -6.28 -2.30 -6.38
N GLU A 364 -6.91 -1.25 -5.86
CA GLU A 364 -7.89 -0.45 -6.61
C GLU A 364 -7.23 0.31 -7.76
N VAL A 365 -6.01 0.83 -7.57
CA VAL A 365 -5.24 1.46 -8.66
C VAL A 365 -5.04 0.49 -9.82
N ARG A 366 -4.70 -0.78 -9.54
CA ARG A 366 -4.56 -1.81 -10.58
C ARG A 366 -5.89 -2.08 -11.29
N ARG A 367 -6.99 -2.20 -10.53
CA ARG A 367 -8.34 -2.39 -11.09
C ARG A 367 -8.75 -1.23 -11.99
N VAL A 368 -8.46 0.01 -11.59
CA VAL A 368 -8.64 1.22 -12.41
C VAL A 368 -7.78 1.18 -13.67
N GLY A 369 -6.53 0.67 -13.57
CA GLY A 369 -5.68 0.46 -14.73
C GLY A 369 -6.28 -0.50 -15.77
N TYR A 370 -6.88 -1.60 -15.33
CA TYR A 370 -7.62 -2.51 -16.23
C TYR A 370 -8.84 -1.84 -16.87
N GLU A 371 -9.61 -1.07 -16.11
CA GLU A 371 -10.76 -0.32 -16.60
C GLU A 371 -10.38 0.74 -17.65
N LEU A 372 -9.19 1.32 -17.51
CA LEU A 372 -8.63 2.25 -18.49
C LEU A 372 -8.09 1.57 -19.75
N GLY A 373 -8.10 0.24 -19.81
CA GLY A 373 -7.57 -0.53 -20.94
C GLY A 373 -6.04 -0.55 -21.03
N MET A 374 -5.35 -0.34 -19.91
CA MET A 374 -3.88 -0.35 -19.88
C MET A 374 -3.33 -1.77 -20.13
N PRO A 375 -2.17 -1.90 -20.81
CA PRO A 375 -1.53 -3.18 -21.01
C PRO A 375 -1.23 -3.89 -19.69
N GLU A 376 -1.54 -5.19 -19.64
CA GLU A 376 -1.36 -6.04 -18.45
C GLU A 376 0.07 -6.01 -17.92
N ARG A 377 1.07 -5.93 -18.81
CA ARG A 377 2.49 -5.80 -18.46
C ARG A 377 2.84 -4.58 -17.59
N LEU A 378 2.05 -3.48 -17.70
CA LEU A 378 2.21 -2.29 -16.86
C LEU A 378 1.49 -2.46 -15.51
N ILE A 379 0.32 -3.12 -15.51
CA ILE A 379 -0.53 -3.27 -14.33
C ILE A 379 0.01 -4.33 -13.39
N LYS A 380 0.46 -5.49 -13.92
CA LYS A 380 1.00 -6.63 -13.15
C LYS A 380 2.47 -6.46 -12.76
N ARG A 381 3.08 -5.36 -13.15
CA ARG A 381 4.48 -5.13 -12.82
C ARG A 381 4.72 -5.21 -11.32
N HIS A 382 5.75 -5.96 -10.92
CA HIS A 382 6.22 -5.99 -9.55
C HIS A 382 6.65 -4.59 -9.10
N PRO A 383 6.46 -4.24 -7.81
CA PRO A 383 7.04 -3.02 -7.25
C PRO A 383 8.55 -2.95 -7.53
N PHE A 384 9.01 -1.77 -7.89
CA PHE A 384 10.42 -1.50 -8.13
C PHE A 384 10.82 -0.25 -7.36
N PRO A 385 11.95 -0.27 -6.62
CA PRO A 385 12.32 0.85 -5.76
C PRO A 385 12.65 2.09 -6.58
N GLY A 386 12.32 3.28 -6.05
CA GLY A 386 12.62 4.55 -6.70
C GLY A 386 14.10 4.75 -7.06
N PRO A 387 15.07 4.37 -6.18
CA PRO A 387 16.48 4.39 -6.51
C PRO A 387 16.93 3.35 -7.56
N GLY A 388 16.03 2.53 -8.07
CA GLY A 388 16.31 1.49 -9.04
C GLY A 388 17.23 0.40 -8.50
N LEU A 389 18.12 -0.11 -9.34
CA LEU A 389 19.10 -1.14 -8.98
C LEU A 389 20.19 -0.64 -8.02
N ALA A 390 20.28 0.67 -7.75
CA ALA A 390 21.28 1.22 -6.84
C ALA A 390 21.22 0.63 -5.43
N VAL A 391 20.01 0.34 -4.92
CA VAL A 391 19.80 -0.28 -3.59
C VAL A 391 19.87 -1.81 -3.62
N ARG A 392 20.27 -2.37 -4.77
CA ARG A 392 20.52 -3.79 -4.96
C ARG A 392 21.98 -4.08 -5.34
N ILE A 393 22.86 -3.07 -5.27
CA ILE A 393 24.30 -3.20 -5.42
C ILE A 393 24.95 -2.83 -4.10
N LEU A 394 25.42 -3.82 -3.34
CA LEU A 394 26.12 -3.57 -2.07
C LEU A 394 27.48 -2.90 -2.34
N GLY A 395 27.72 -1.74 -1.75
CA GLY A 395 28.92 -0.95 -1.97
C GLY A 395 28.76 0.15 -3.02
N ASP A 396 29.86 0.59 -3.65
CA ASP A 396 29.84 1.64 -4.66
C ASP A 396 29.19 1.21 -5.98
N ILE A 397 28.64 2.16 -6.71
CA ILE A 397 27.91 1.94 -7.95
C ILE A 397 28.82 2.29 -9.13
N THR A 398 28.97 1.32 -10.05
CA THR A 398 29.66 1.51 -11.32
C THR A 398 28.80 1.00 -12.47
N ARG A 399 29.05 1.49 -13.70
CA ARG A 399 28.34 1.01 -14.90
C ARG A 399 28.51 -0.50 -15.11
N GLU A 400 29.70 -1.04 -14.80
CA GLU A 400 29.95 -2.47 -14.90
C GLU A 400 29.08 -3.27 -13.93
N LYS A 401 29.02 -2.85 -12.66
CA LYS A 401 28.19 -3.52 -11.64
C LYS A 401 26.69 -3.43 -11.96
N VAL A 402 26.24 -2.28 -12.45
CA VAL A 402 24.84 -2.12 -12.90
C VAL A 402 24.54 -3.07 -14.06
N ARG A 403 25.44 -3.18 -15.08
CA ARG A 403 25.27 -4.11 -16.20
C ARG A 403 25.22 -5.57 -15.72
N ILE A 404 26.14 -5.98 -14.84
CA ILE A 404 26.14 -7.33 -14.26
C ILE A 404 24.79 -7.62 -13.58
N LEU A 405 24.31 -6.68 -12.76
CA LEU A 405 23.04 -6.86 -12.07
C LEU A 405 21.85 -6.84 -13.03
N GLN A 406 21.85 -5.96 -14.04
CA GLN A 406 20.83 -5.93 -15.09
C GLN A 406 20.73 -7.25 -15.84
N ASP A 407 21.86 -7.85 -16.21
CA ASP A 407 21.88 -9.12 -16.92
C ASP A 407 21.40 -10.28 -16.05
N ALA A 408 21.78 -10.32 -14.77
CA ALA A 408 21.32 -11.33 -13.82
C ALA A 408 19.83 -11.20 -13.49
N ASP A 409 19.36 -9.97 -13.28
CA ASP A 409 17.96 -9.67 -12.97
C ASP A 409 17.02 -9.96 -14.14
N ASP A 410 17.47 -9.66 -15.37
CA ASP A 410 16.71 -9.95 -16.61
C ASP A 410 16.50 -11.47 -16.79
N ILE A 411 17.55 -12.28 -16.60
CA ILE A 411 17.45 -13.74 -16.64
C ILE A 411 16.45 -14.26 -15.57
N TYR A 412 16.54 -13.73 -14.35
CA TYR A 412 15.69 -14.16 -13.25
C TYR A 412 14.22 -13.83 -13.51
N ILE A 413 13.92 -12.60 -13.89
CA ILE A 413 12.55 -12.13 -14.12
C ILE A 413 11.95 -12.78 -15.37
N GLU A 414 12.71 -12.88 -16.46
CA GLU A 414 12.24 -13.51 -17.70
C GLU A 414 11.88 -15.00 -17.47
N ASN A 415 12.75 -15.74 -16.78
CA ASN A 415 12.42 -17.13 -16.43
C ASN A 415 11.18 -17.23 -15.54
N MET A 416 10.99 -16.31 -14.58
CA MET A 416 9.81 -16.27 -13.72
C MET A 416 8.51 -16.00 -14.48
N GLN A 417 8.55 -15.13 -15.49
CA GLN A 417 7.41 -14.82 -16.37
C GLN A 417 7.00 -15.98 -17.29
N HIS A 418 7.91 -16.90 -17.55
CA HIS A 418 7.65 -18.07 -18.43
C HIS A 418 7.49 -19.39 -17.68
N TYR A 419 7.68 -19.40 -16.36
CA TYR A 419 7.52 -20.60 -15.54
C TYR A 419 6.07 -20.78 -15.12
N VAL A 420 5.45 -21.88 -15.57
CA VAL A 420 4.08 -22.27 -15.17
C VAL A 420 4.18 -23.26 -14.02
N CYS A 421 3.57 -22.94 -12.89
CA CYS A 421 3.50 -23.78 -11.70
C CYS A 421 2.57 -24.98 -11.91
N GLU A 422 2.63 -25.97 -11.00
CA GLU A 422 1.77 -27.18 -11.06
C GLU A 422 0.26 -26.87 -11.06
N ASP A 423 -0.16 -25.78 -10.46
CA ASP A 423 -1.55 -25.29 -10.43
C ASP A 423 -1.98 -24.54 -11.71
N GLY A 424 -1.08 -24.40 -12.69
CA GLY A 424 -1.32 -23.73 -13.96
C GLY A 424 -1.09 -22.20 -13.92
N GLU A 425 -0.75 -21.62 -12.78
CA GLU A 425 -0.46 -20.19 -12.65
C GLU A 425 1.00 -19.87 -13.01
N VAL A 426 1.23 -18.67 -13.54
CA VAL A 426 2.58 -18.18 -13.82
C VAL A 426 3.27 -17.77 -12.52
N LEU A 427 4.51 -18.22 -12.31
CA LEU A 427 5.25 -17.96 -11.08
C LEU A 427 5.41 -16.46 -10.78
N TYR A 428 5.57 -15.63 -11.82
CA TYR A 428 5.64 -14.18 -11.69
C TYR A 428 4.38 -13.59 -11.01
N ASP A 429 3.20 -14.10 -11.34
CA ASP A 429 1.93 -13.60 -10.79
C ASP A 429 1.70 -14.02 -9.33
N LYS A 430 2.40 -15.09 -8.87
CA LYS A 430 2.34 -15.60 -7.48
C LYS A 430 3.28 -14.86 -6.52
N VAL A 431 4.23 -14.12 -7.05
CA VAL A 431 5.24 -13.38 -6.27
C VAL A 431 4.87 -11.90 -6.25
N TRP A 432 4.90 -11.30 -5.06
CA TRP A 432 4.60 -9.86 -4.93
C TRP A 432 5.72 -8.98 -5.48
N GLN A 433 6.98 -9.33 -5.18
CA GLN A 433 8.18 -8.66 -5.68
C GLN A 433 9.32 -9.64 -5.81
N ALA A 434 10.04 -9.56 -6.94
CA ALA A 434 11.26 -10.32 -7.17
C ALA A 434 12.38 -9.41 -7.72
N GLY A 435 13.61 -9.80 -7.45
CA GLY A 435 14.78 -9.13 -7.98
C GLY A 435 16.08 -9.82 -7.57
N THR A 436 17.15 -9.37 -8.17
CA THR A 436 18.51 -9.85 -7.91
C THR A 436 19.32 -8.77 -7.19
N VAL A 437 20.18 -9.17 -6.27
CA VAL A 437 21.08 -8.30 -5.50
C VAL A 437 22.52 -8.69 -5.81
N LEU A 438 23.37 -7.72 -6.17
CA LEU A 438 24.79 -7.93 -6.42
C LEU A 438 25.59 -7.71 -5.13
N LEU A 439 26.23 -8.78 -4.63
CA LEU A 439 27.08 -8.73 -3.44
C LEU A 439 28.50 -8.26 -3.84
N SER A 440 28.59 -7.02 -4.33
CA SER A 440 29.80 -6.52 -4.99
C SER A 440 30.99 -6.27 -4.06
N THR A 441 30.74 -6.25 -2.75
CA THR A 441 31.78 -6.05 -1.71
C THR A 441 32.57 -7.32 -1.40
N ILE A 442 32.12 -8.48 -1.88
CA ILE A 442 32.80 -9.76 -1.67
C ILE A 442 33.12 -10.45 -2.99
N ARG A 443 34.11 -11.36 -2.95
CA ARG A 443 34.48 -12.23 -4.05
C ARG A 443 34.29 -13.68 -3.66
N SER A 444 33.67 -14.44 -4.53
CA SER A 444 33.48 -15.89 -4.38
C SER A 444 34.50 -16.64 -5.21
N VAL A 445 35.05 -17.71 -4.64
CA VAL A 445 35.91 -18.62 -5.40
C VAL A 445 35.05 -19.52 -6.28
N GLY A 446 35.35 -19.59 -7.53
CA GLY A 446 34.76 -20.52 -8.50
C GLY A 446 35.82 -21.30 -9.28
N VAL A 447 35.39 -22.33 -9.96
CA VAL A 447 36.19 -23.08 -10.92
C VAL A 447 35.42 -23.04 -12.24
N MET A 448 35.99 -22.40 -13.25
CA MET A 448 35.41 -22.31 -14.59
C MET A 448 36.46 -22.81 -15.60
N GLY A 449 36.15 -23.91 -16.27
CA GLY A 449 37.18 -24.68 -16.96
C GLY A 449 38.13 -25.29 -15.93
N ASP A 450 39.43 -25.27 -16.22
CA ASP A 450 40.48 -25.77 -15.31
C ASP A 450 41.13 -24.67 -14.45
N GLU A 451 40.54 -23.45 -14.43
CA GLU A 451 41.08 -22.30 -13.72
C GLU A 451 40.19 -21.84 -12.57
N ARG A 452 40.82 -21.30 -11.50
CA ARG A 452 40.13 -20.65 -10.41
C ARG A 452 39.66 -19.26 -10.84
N THR A 453 38.40 -18.94 -10.55
CA THR A 453 37.84 -17.60 -10.77
C THR A 453 37.51 -16.93 -9.44
N TYR A 454 37.58 -15.59 -9.43
CA TYR A 454 37.24 -14.77 -8.26
C TYR A 454 36.23 -13.70 -8.69
N GLU A 455 34.96 -14.04 -8.65
CA GLU A 455 33.87 -13.20 -9.15
C GLU A 455 32.85 -12.90 -8.05
N HIS A 456 31.84 -12.10 -8.36
CA HIS A 456 30.81 -11.72 -7.39
C HIS A 456 29.75 -12.80 -7.24
N PRO A 457 29.24 -13.02 -6.02
CA PRO A 457 27.98 -13.71 -5.85
C PRO A 457 26.81 -12.75 -6.10
N VAL A 458 25.67 -13.32 -6.50
CA VAL A 458 24.39 -12.64 -6.54
C VAL A 458 23.39 -13.35 -5.63
N ALA A 459 22.50 -12.60 -4.98
CA ALA A 459 21.41 -13.13 -4.20
C ALA A 459 20.09 -12.90 -4.96
N LEU A 460 19.32 -13.98 -5.17
CA LEU A 460 17.95 -13.89 -5.64
C LEU A 460 17.06 -13.56 -4.45
N ARG A 461 16.12 -12.66 -4.61
CA ARG A 461 15.11 -12.30 -3.63
C ARG A 461 13.74 -12.41 -4.28
N ALA A 462 12.81 -13.12 -3.65
CA ALA A 462 11.40 -13.12 -3.99
C ALA A 462 10.58 -13.15 -2.70
N VAL A 463 9.53 -12.33 -2.65
CA VAL A 463 8.67 -12.24 -1.47
C VAL A 463 7.20 -12.28 -1.86
N THR A 464 6.40 -12.84 -0.95
CA THR A 464 4.95 -12.75 -0.95
C THR A 464 4.52 -11.72 0.09
N SER A 465 3.54 -10.89 -0.24
CA SER A 465 2.99 -9.88 0.67
C SER A 465 1.60 -9.45 0.18
N THR A 466 0.79 -8.95 1.08
CA THR A 466 -0.50 -8.32 0.74
C THR A 466 -0.43 -6.79 0.80
N ASP A 467 0.42 -6.24 1.67
CA ASP A 467 0.42 -4.82 2.01
C ASP A 467 1.82 -4.17 2.06
N ALA A 468 2.88 -4.94 1.81
CA ALA A 468 4.29 -4.55 1.96
C ALA A 468 4.74 -4.21 3.40
N MET A 469 3.85 -4.21 4.38
CA MET A 469 4.21 -3.98 5.80
C MET A 469 4.88 -5.22 6.38
N SER A 470 4.31 -6.40 6.09
CA SER A 470 4.90 -7.70 6.34
C SER A 470 5.10 -8.45 5.02
N ALA A 471 6.15 -9.26 4.96
CA ALA A 471 6.42 -10.09 3.79
C ALA A 471 7.10 -11.40 4.21
N ASP A 472 6.75 -12.48 3.55
CA ASP A 472 7.47 -13.73 3.69
C ASP A 472 8.25 -14.03 2.40
N TRP A 473 9.32 -14.83 2.52
CA TRP A 473 10.05 -15.25 1.32
C TRP A 473 9.19 -16.24 0.51
N ALA A 474 9.24 -16.11 -0.81
CA ALA A 474 8.49 -17.00 -1.70
C ALA A 474 9.17 -18.36 -1.82
N GLN A 475 8.42 -19.44 -1.67
CA GLN A 475 8.93 -20.80 -1.89
C GLN A 475 9.00 -21.08 -3.39
N LEU A 476 10.16 -20.83 -3.99
CA LEU A 476 10.39 -21.07 -5.41
C LEU A 476 10.65 -22.56 -5.69
N PRO A 477 10.15 -23.11 -6.82
CA PRO A 477 10.45 -24.48 -7.23
C PRO A 477 11.95 -24.72 -7.40
N TYR A 478 12.45 -25.88 -6.96
CA TYR A 478 13.87 -26.21 -7.02
C TYR A 478 14.42 -26.30 -8.45
N ASP A 479 13.66 -26.84 -9.38
CA ASP A 479 14.02 -26.91 -10.81
C ASP A 479 14.13 -25.53 -11.44
N PHE A 480 13.22 -24.60 -11.08
CA PHE A 480 13.28 -23.20 -11.47
C PHE A 480 14.58 -22.56 -10.95
N MET A 481 14.87 -22.70 -9.64
CA MET A 481 16.08 -22.13 -9.04
C MET A 481 17.36 -22.71 -9.68
N ALA A 482 17.39 -24.01 -9.93
CA ALA A 482 18.51 -24.68 -10.59
C ALA A 482 18.73 -24.14 -12.00
N LYS A 483 17.67 -23.96 -12.79
CA LYS A 483 17.71 -23.39 -14.13
C LYS A 483 18.25 -21.96 -14.12
N VAL A 484 17.66 -21.09 -13.28
CA VAL A 484 18.06 -19.68 -13.18
C VAL A 484 19.52 -19.54 -12.74
N SER A 485 19.93 -20.29 -11.72
CA SER A 485 21.31 -20.30 -11.24
C SER A 485 22.31 -20.70 -12.35
N ASN A 486 21.97 -21.77 -13.09
CA ASN A 486 22.80 -22.23 -14.20
C ASN A 486 22.89 -21.17 -15.30
N GLU A 487 21.78 -20.56 -15.69
CA GLU A 487 21.77 -19.53 -16.72
C GLU A 487 22.55 -18.27 -16.32
N ILE A 488 22.40 -17.78 -15.08
CA ILE A 488 23.14 -16.62 -14.58
C ILE A 488 24.65 -16.89 -14.63
N ILE A 489 25.10 -18.01 -14.05
CA ILE A 489 26.53 -18.34 -13.99
C ILE A 489 27.13 -18.47 -15.39
N ASN A 490 26.41 -19.05 -16.35
CA ASN A 490 26.92 -19.26 -17.70
C ASN A 490 26.87 -18.04 -18.61
N LYS A 491 25.89 -17.15 -18.41
CA LYS A 491 25.63 -16.01 -19.31
C LYS A 491 26.11 -14.67 -18.78
N VAL A 492 26.23 -14.50 -17.46
CA VAL A 492 26.59 -13.23 -16.82
C VAL A 492 28.05 -13.24 -16.41
N LYS A 493 28.89 -12.53 -17.17
CA LYS A 493 30.30 -12.35 -16.81
C LYS A 493 30.45 -11.55 -15.53
N GLY A 494 31.25 -12.02 -14.59
CA GLY A 494 31.48 -11.39 -13.30
C GLY A 494 30.67 -12.02 -12.16
N VAL A 495 29.90 -13.11 -12.43
CA VAL A 495 29.13 -13.87 -11.44
C VAL A 495 29.50 -15.35 -11.51
N ASN A 496 29.90 -15.93 -10.37
CA ASN A 496 30.20 -17.35 -10.26
C ASN A 496 29.42 -18.06 -9.13
N ARG A 497 28.49 -17.37 -8.48
CA ARG A 497 27.66 -17.95 -7.39
C ARG A 497 26.31 -17.28 -7.31
N VAL A 498 25.26 -18.10 -7.12
CA VAL A 498 23.89 -17.66 -6.88
C VAL A 498 23.44 -18.16 -5.52
N CYS A 499 22.88 -17.26 -4.70
CA CYS A 499 22.26 -17.55 -3.40
C CYS A 499 20.78 -17.20 -3.47
N TYR A 500 19.97 -17.70 -2.52
CA TYR A 500 18.57 -17.31 -2.35
C TYR A 500 18.34 -16.78 -0.92
N ASP A 501 17.75 -15.59 -0.80
CA ASP A 501 17.44 -14.97 0.48
C ASP A 501 16.08 -15.44 1.00
N ILE A 502 16.10 -16.17 2.12
CA ILE A 502 14.93 -16.78 2.80
C ILE A 502 14.50 -16.00 4.05
N SER A 503 14.80 -14.70 4.11
CA SER A 503 14.46 -13.88 5.28
C SER A 503 13.07 -13.27 5.15
N SER A 504 12.27 -13.32 6.23
CA SER A 504 10.96 -12.68 6.32
C SER A 504 11.07 -11.22 6.78
N LYS A 505 10.09 -10.38 6.47
CA LYS A 505 9.94 -9.02 7.00
C LYS A 505 8.75 -8.97 7.98
N PRO A 506 8.95 -8.59 9.25
CA PRO A 506 10.22 -8.44 9.95
C PRO A 506 10.97 -9.77 10.18
N PRO A 507 12.27 -9.81 10.61
CA PRO A 507 13.11 -8.66 10.95
C PRO A 507 13.85 -8.03 9.76
N ALA A 508 13.97 -8.74 8.62
CA ALA A 508 14.60 -8.18 7.44
C ALA A 508 13.69 -7.15 6.73
N THR A 509 14.25 -6.45 5.74
CA THR A 509 13.50 -5.62 4.80
C THR A 509 13.29 -6.38 3.48
N ILE A 510 12.45 -5.84 2.59
CA ILE A 510 12.27 -6.43 1.25
C ILE A 510 13.51 -6.16 0.41
N GLU A 511 13.94 -4.89 0.31
CA GLU A 511 15.20 -4.52 -0.32
C GLU A 511 16.37 -4.68 0.66
N TRP A 512 17.59 -4.87 0.15
CA TRP A 512 18.78 -5.10 0.98
C TRP A 512 19.43 -3.80 1.46
N GLU A 513 19.31 -2.70 0.69
CA GLU A 513 19.78 -1.36 1.05
C GLU A 513 18.65 -0.32 1.02
#